data_ce746d304faa6235ed350ed3fa9b4c9c
#
_entry.id   ce746d304faa6235ed350ed3fa9b4c9c
#
_cell.length_a   1.000
_cell.length_b   1.000
_cell.length_c   1.000
_cell.angle_alpha   90.00
_cell.angle_beta   90.00
_cell.angle_gamma   90.00
#
_symmetry.space_group_name_H-M   'P 1'
#
loop_
_entity.id
_entity.type
_entity.pdbx_description
1 polymer ?
#
loop_
_entity_poly.entity_id
_entity_poly.type
_entity_poly.pdbx_seq_one_letter_code
_entity_poly.pdbx_strand_id
1 'polypeptide(L)'
;MKFEFEKHEFYDEVVFRFDKQTNLISSIAFRLDSQAENNIYSKTIWPLDNRLTLISFLEDYQTAYALKRYDYLESIFSDDALIITGHVLKKVENPMPDRMTFNLPSNQITMIKQDKDSYFKNLANVFNKQEFIHIRFGETDFQRQMSMGDDESYNKKEYKDIYGVRLFQEYKSGTYSDEGYLFLMVDLRKEMPIIHVRAWQPDKIGINDVMSLKNLR
;
A
#
# COMPACT_ATOMS: atom_id res chain seq x y z
N MET A 1 -16.71 10.07 8.31
CA MET A 1 -17.27 9.04 9.19
C MET A 1 -16.40 8.96 10.44
N LYS A 2 -16.99 8.82 11.64
CA LYS A 2 -16.26 8.68 12.89
C LYS A 2 -16.25 7.20 13.27
N PHE A 3 -15.10 6.69 13.70
CA PHE A 3 -14.92 5.36 14.25
C PHE A 3 -14.39 5.48 15.67
N GLU A 4 -15.00 4.75 16.59
CA GLU A 4 -14.63 4.72 18.00
C GLU A 4 -14.30 3.29 18.40
N PHE A 5 -13.10 3.08 18.96
CA PHE A 5 -12.64 1.82 19.51
C PHE A 5 -12.02 2.07 20.87
N GLU A 6 -12.67 1.68 21.94
CA GLU A 6 -12.25 1.87 23.34
C GLU A 6 -11.54 3.22 23.62
N LYS A 7 -10.23 3.32 23.31
CA LYS A 7 -9.37 4.50 23.56
C LYS A 7 -8.95 5.23 22.28
N HIS A 8 -9.42 4.79 21.12
CA HIS A 8 -9.02 5.32 19.82
C HIS A 8 -10.23 5.89 19.09
N GLU A 9 -10.01 7.03 18.46
CA GLU A 9 -11.01 7.73 17.67
C GLU A 9 -10.38 8.12 16.33
N PHE A 10 -11.03 7.76 15.21
CA PHE A 10 -10.59 8.05 13.87
C PHE A 10 -11.68 8.73 13.08
N TYR A 11 -11.28 9.66 12.21
CA TYR A 11 -12.16 10.33 11.27
C TYR A 11 -11.67 10.08 9.85
N ASP A 12 -12.50 9.40 9.04
CA ASP A 12 -12.20 9.13 7.64
C ASP A 12 -13.29 9.69 6.74
N GLU A 13 -12.88 10.19 5.57
CA GLU A 13 -13.79 10.51 4.49
C GLU A 13 -14.23 9.22 3.80
N VAL A 14 -15.48 9.20 3.34
CA VAL A 14 -16.10 8.03 2.72
C VAL A 14 -16.58 8.38 1.34
N VAL A 15 -16.25 7.53 0.36
CA VAL A 15 -16.72 7.62 -1.02
C VAL A 15 -17.90 6.66 -1.18
N PHE A 16 -19.01 7.17 -1.70
CA PHE A 16 -20.15 6.37 -2.11
C PHE A 16 -20.13 6.23 -3.63
N ARG A 17 -20.12 5.00 -4.13
CA ARG A 17 -20.23 4.71 -5.56
C ARG A 17 -21.62 4.23 -5.87
N PHE A 18 -22.19 4.74 -6.96
CA PHE A 18 -23.55 4.43 -7.38
C PHE A 18 -23.54 3.62 -8.66
N ASP A 19 -24.40 2.63 -8.72
CA ASP A 19 -24.71 1.94 -9.97
C ASP A 19 -25.45 2.89 -10.92
N LYS A 20 -24.96 3.00 -12.15
CA LYS A 20 -25.47 3.96 -13.16
C LYS A 20 -26.88 3.63 -13.66
N GLN A 21 -27.31 2.38 -13.56
CA GLN A 21 -28.61 1.95 -14.07
C GLN A 21 -29.69 2.06 -13.00
N THR A 22 -29.36 1.66 -11.77
CA THR A 22 -30.31 1.62 -10.66
C THR A 22 -30.28 2.87 -9.79
N ASN A 23 -29.22 3.70 -9.85
CA ASN A 23 -28.93 4.81 -8.96
C ASN A 23 -28.83 4.40 -7.47
N LEU A 24 -28.62 3.10 -7.19
CA LEU A 24 -28.40 2.63 -5.85
C LEU A 24 -26.92 2.64 -5.50
N ILE A 25 -26.61 2.72 -4.21
CA ILE A 25 -25.23 2.59 -3.72
C ILE A 25 -24.73 1.18 -4.06
N SER A 26 -23.70 1.09 -4.88
CA SER A 26 -23.05 -0.16 -5.26
C SER A 26 -21.88 -0.53 -4.35
N SER A 27 -21.14 0.46 -3.84
CA SER A 27 -20.05 0.25 -2.90
C SER A 27 -19.77 1.48 -2.05
N ILE A 28 -19.08 1.26 -0.93
CA ILE A 28 -18.60 2.30 -0.02
C ILE A 28 -17.12 2.00 0.23
N ALA A 29 -16.28 3.03 0.12
CA ALA A 29 -14.85 2.94 0.39
C ALA A 29 -14.37 4.12 1.25
N PHE A 30 -13.26 3.95 1.95
CA PHE A 30 -12.54 5.06 2.58
C PHE A 30 -11.79 5.83 1.51
N ARG A 31 -11.95 7.14 1.50
CA ARG A 31 -11.34 8.00 0.51
C ARG A 31 -9.82 7.99 0.62
N LEU A 32 -9.16 7.94 -0.50
CA LEU A 32 -7.73 8.20 -0.59
C LEU A 32 -7.47 9.66 -0.18
N ASP A 33 -6.33 9.91 0.46
CA ASP A 33 -5.93 11.29 0.78
C ASP A 33 -5.96 12.16 -0.48
N SER A 34 -6.47 13.40 -0.34
CA SER A 34 -6.71 14.29 -1.47
C SER A 34 -5.43 14.64 -2.23
N GLN A 35 -4.26 14.65 -1.58
CA GLN A 35 -2.99 14.89 -2.25
C GLN A 35 -2.57 13.67 -3.07
N ALA A 36 -2.72 12.44 -2.52
CA ALA A 36 -2.47 11.21 -3.25
C ALA A 36 -3.41 11.06 -4.46
N GLU A 37 -4.70 11.33 -4.27
CA GLU A 37 -5.70 11.34 -5.34
C GLU A 37 -5.32 12.32 -6.45
N ASN A 38 -5.03 13.58 -6.11
CA ASN A 38 -4.65 14.63 -7.07
C ASN A 38 -3.36 14.28 -7.80
N ASN A 39 -2.38 13.68 -7.13
CA ASN A 39 -1.13 13.26 -7.75
C ASN A 39 -1.34 12.18 -8.81
N ILE A 40 -2.25 11.24 -8.60
CA ILE A 40 -2.62 10.24 -9.61
C ILE A 40 -3.45 10.89 -10.71
N TYR A 41 -4.47 11.67 -10.35
CA TYR A 41 -5.37 12.31 -11.30
C TYR A 41 -4.65 13.27 -12.26
N SER A 42 -3.62 13.97 -11.80
CA SER A 42 -2.82 14.91 -12.61
C SER A 42 -1.87 14.25 -13.61
N LYS A 43 -1.70 12.92 -13.60
CA LYS A 43 -0.85 12.19 -14.55
C LYS A 43 -1.50 12.10 -15.95
N THR A 44 -1.64 13.23 -16.63
CA THR A 44 -2.35 13.35 -17.93
C THR A 44 -1.79 12.47 -19.04
N ILE A 45 -0.54 12.01 -18.93
CA ILE A 45 0.08 11.03 -19.84
C ILE A 45 -0.58 9.63 -19.72
N TRP A 46 -1.24 9.33 -18.59
CA TRP A 46 -1.98 8.08 -18.41
C TRP A 46 -3.42 8.24 -18.86
N PRO A 47 -4.05 7.19 -19.44
CA PRO A 47 -5.47 7.21 -19.75
C PRO A 47 -6.31 7.59 -18.52
N LEU A 48 -7.36 8.40 -18.72
CA LEU A 48 -8.21 8.84 -17.63
C LEU A 48 -8.84 7.66 -16.88
N ASP A 49 -9.35 6.67 -17.63
CA ASP A 49 -9.99 5.49 -17.04
C ASP A 49 -9.02 4.72 -16.13
N ASN A 50 -7.75 4.59 -16.54
CA ASN A 50 -6.74 3.91 -15.73
C ASN A 50 -6.42 4.69 -14.44
N ARG A 51 -6.40 6.03 -14.51
CA ARG A 51 -6.21 6.87 -13.32
C ARG A 51 -7.36 6.72 -12.33
N LEU A 52 -8.59 6.75 -12.81
CA LEU A 52 -9.78 6.58 -11.98
C LEU A 52 -9.87 5.16 -11.41
N THR A 53 -9.56 4.14 -12.21
CA THR A 53 -9.49 2.75 -11.75
C THR A 53 -8.45 2.58 -10.66
N LEU A 54 -7.27 3.18 -10.82
CA LEU A 54 -6.19 3.09 -9.83
C LEU A 54 -6.58 3.78 -8.51
N ILE A 55 -7.19 4.97 -8.56
CA ILE A 55 -7.69 5.66 -7.37
C ILE A 55 -8.72 4.79 -6.65
N SER A 56 -9.73 4.31 -7.37
CA SER A 56 -10.77 3.45 -6.78
C SER A 56 -10.20 2.16 -6.19
N PHE A 57 -9.22 1.57 -6.86
CA PHE A 57 -8.53 0.37 -6.38
C PHE A 57 -7.78 0.61 -5.07
N LEU A 58 -7.07 1.73 -4.94
CA LEU A 58 -6.35 2.08 -3.72
C LEU A 58 -7.30 2.38 -2.55
N GLU A 59 -8.46 3.02 -2.83
CA GLU A 59 -9.52 3.21 -1.85
C GLU A 59 -10.10 1.87 -1.36
N ASP A 60 -10.38 0.94 -2.29
CA ASP A 60 -10.88 -0.39 -1.96
C ASP A 60 -9.83 -1.21 -1.18
N TYR A 61 -8.57 -1.10 -1.56
CA TYR A 61 -7.45 -1.75 -0.87
C TYR A 61 -7.32 -1.25 0.58
N GLN A 62 -7.32 0.07 0.80
CA GLN A 62 -7.31 0.68 2.13
C GLN A 62 -8.53 0.22 2.95
N THR A 63 -9.72 0.28 2.36
CA THR A 63 -10.96 -0.13 2.99
C THR A 63 -10.96 -1.60 3.37
N ALA A 64 -10.41 -2.46 2.51
CA ALA A 64 -10.35 -3.90 2.75
C ALA A 64 -9.49 -4.27 3.97
N TYR A 65 -8.39 -3.56 4.22
CA TYR A 65 -7.63 -3.73 5.45
C TYR A 65 -8.42 -3.27 6.68
N ALA A 66 -9.02 -2.10 6.62
CA ALA A 66 -9.76 -1.55 7.75
C ALA A 66 -10.99 -2.40 8.12
N LEU A 67 -11.67 -2.95 7.13
CA LEU A 67 -12.83 -3.82 7.31
C LEU A 67 -12.47 -5.31 7.33
N LYS A 68 -11.19 -5.65 7.32
CA LYS A 68 -10.66 -7.04 7.38
C LYS A 68 -11.26 -7.96 6.30
N ARG A 69 -11.44 -7.45 5.09
CA ARG A 69 -11.96 -8.19 3.93
C ARG A 69 -10.90 -9.12 3.35
N TYR A 70 -10.63 -10.20 4.07
CA TYR A 70 -9.56 -11.15 3.75
C TYR A 70 -9.66 -11.68 2.32
N ASP A 71 -10.81 -12.24 1.94
CA ASP A 71 -11.01 -12.88 0.63
C ASP A 71 -10.78 -11.89 -0.53
N TYR A 72 -11.23 -10.65 -0.36
CA TYR A 72 -10.98 -9.60 -1.35
C TYR A 72 -9.48 -9.31 -1.46
N LEU A 73 -8.80 -9.09 -0.35
CA LEU A 73 -7.35 -8.83 -0.37
C LEU A 73 -6.58 -9.99 -1.02
N GLU A 74 -6.91 -11.23 -0.67
CA GLU A 74 -6.26 -12.41 -1.27
C GLU A 74 -6.49 -12.48 -2.78
N SER A 75 -7.70 -12.15 -3.25
CA SER A 75 -8.08 -12.21 -4.67
C SER A 75 -7.37 -11.18 -5.55
N ILE A 76 -6.96 -10.04 -5.00
CA ILE A 76 -6.28 -8.98 -5.76
C ILE A 76 -4.76 -9.12 -5.80
N PHE A 77 -4.17 -10.16 -5.20
CA PHE A 77 -2.75 -10.46 -5.35
C PHE A 77 -2.53 -11.57 -6.38
N SER A 78 -1.50 -11.41 -7.21
CA SER A 78 -1.02 -12.47 -8.09
C SER A 78 -0.54 -13.66 -7.26
N ASP A 79 -0.66 -14.88 -7.80
CA ASP A 79 -0.20 -16.09 -7.09
C ASP A 79 1.33 -16.10 -6.91
N ASP A 80 2.06 -15.43 -7.81
CA ASP A 80 3.49 -15.23 -7.78
C ASP A 80 3.91 -13.85 -7.23
N ALA A 81 3.02 -13.17 -6.50
CA ALA A 81 3.28 -11.84 -5.97
C ALA A 81 4.54 -11.78 -5.10
N LEU A 82 5.39 -10.81 -5.36
CA LEU A 82 6.52 -10.48 -4.49
C LEU A 82 6.03 -9.58 -3.35
N ILE A 83 6.10 -10.07 -2.13
CA ILE A 83 5.69 -9.31 -0.96
C ILE A 83 6.89 -9.10 -0.04
N ILE A 84 7.17 -7.84 0.26
CA ILE A 84 8.25 -7.44 1.17
C ILE A 84 7.62 -6.63 2.31
N THR A 85 7.85 -7.10 3.55
CA THR A 85 7.41 -6.43 4.76
C THR A 85 8.61 -6.03 5.60
N GLY A 86 8.51 -4.89 6.29
CA GLY A 86 9.50 -4.48 7.28
C GLY A 86 9.13 -4.99 8.66
N HIS A 87 10.10 -5.48 9.40
CA HIS A 87 9.95 -5.79 10.82
C HIS A 87 10.88 -4.90 11.63
N VAL A 88 10.30 -4.04 12.46
CA VAL A 88 11.06 -3.16 13.34
C VAL A 88 11.47 -3.96 14.58
N LEU A 89 12.76 -4.23 14.72
CA LEU A 89 13.29 -4.80 15.95
C LEU A 89 13.27 -3.70 17.02
N LYS A 90 12.38 -3.82 17.99
CA LYS A 90 12.36 -2.91 19.14
C LYS A 90 13.71 -2.99 19.85
N LYS A 91 14.40 -1.88 19.96
CA LYS A 91 15.59 -1.76 20.80
C LYS A 91 15.18 -2.03 22.24
N VAL A 92 15.78 -3.03 22.86
CA VAL A 92 15.74 -3.19 24.32
C VAL A 92 16.57 -2.02 24.86
N GLU A 93 15.91 -1.03 25.44
CA GLU A 93 16.59 0.01 26.20
C GLU A 93 17.20 -0.66 27.44
N ASN A 94 18.49 -0.95 27.39
CA ASN A 94 19.22 -1.24 28.61
C ASN A 94 19.45 0.10 29.35
N PRO A 95 18.90 0.29 30.54
CA PRO A 95 19.20 1.45 31.35
C PRO A 95 20.57 1.27 32.00
N MET A 96 21.65 1.56 31.28
CA MET A 96 22.94 1.84 31.91
C MET A 96 23.15 3.34 31.91
N PRO A 97 23.30 3.93 33.12
CA PRO A 97 23.70 5.33 33.24
C PRO A 97 25.18 5.49 32.92
N ASP A 98 25.47 6.54 32.21
CA ASP A 98 26.83 7.11 32.06
C ASP A 98 27.79 6.37 31.10
N ARG A 99 27.75 6.78 29.83
CA ARG A 99 28.90 7.10 28.98
C ARG A 99 28.46 7.57 27.60
N MET A 100 28.98 8.68 27.16
CA MET A 100 28.97 9.36 25.86
C MET A 100 28.20 8.63 24.75
N THR A 101 27.02 9.08 24.45
CA THR A 101 26.19 8.61 23.32
C THR A 101 26.77 9.15 22.02
N PHE A 102 27.66 8.41 21.41
CA PHE A 102 27.91 8.52 19.98
C PHE A 102 26.77 7.78 19.26
N ASN A 103 26.09 8.53 18.38
CA ASN A 103 25.15 8.10 17.35
C ASN A 103 24.85 6.60 17.32
N LEU A 104 23.83 6.17 18.05
CA LEU A 104 23.28 4.82 17.90
C LEU A 104 22.44 4.79 16.62
N PRO A 105 22.64 3.80 15.73
CA PRO A 105 21.89 3.72 14.51
C PRO A 105 20.41 3.53 14.83
N SER A 106 19.60 4.30 14.12
CA SER A 106 18.16 4.17 14.00
C SER A 106 17.72 2.71 13.90
N ASN A 107 16.55 2.40 14.45
CA ASN A 107 15.86 1.12 14.47
C ASN A 107 16.36 0.12 13.43
N GLN A 108 16.88 -1.03 13.87
CA GLN A 108 17.21 -2.10 12.96
C GLN A 108 15.91 -2.65 12.37
N ILE A 109 15.73 -2.45 11.08
CA ILE A 109 14.59 -2.96 10.34
C ILE A 109 15.07 -4.14 9.54
N THR A 110 14.42 -5.27 9.73
CA THR A 110 14.65 -6.45 8.92
C THR A 110 13.57 -6.53 7.85
N MET A 111 13.99 -6.53 6.58
CA MET A 111 13.10 -6.73 5.45
C MET A 111 12.87 -8.23 5.26
N ILE A 112 11.60 -8.63 5.23
CA ILE A 112 11.20 -10.03 5.09
C ILE A 112 10.50 -10.18 3.74
N LYS A 113 11.09 -11.01 2.87
CA LYS A 113 10.47 -11.44 1.62
C LYS A 113 9.53 -12.62 1.91
N GLN A 114 8.31 -12.53 1.44
CA GLN A 114 7.28 -13.55 1.62
C GLN A 114 6.62 -13.87 0.29
N ASP A 115 6.16 -15.10 0.14
CA ASP A 115 5.17 -15.48 -0.88
C ASP A 115 3.75 -15.11 -0.42
N LYS A 116 2.79 -15.23 -1.34
CA LYS A 116 1.37 -14.90 -1.10
C LYS A 116 0.81 -15.70 0.08
N ASP A 117 1.00 -17.02 0.10
CA ASP A 117 0.43 -17.91 1.12
C ASP A 117 0.93 -17.56 2.52
N SER A 118 2.24 -17.37 2.67
CA SER A 118 2.86 -16.98 3.95
C SER A 118 2.37 -15.63 4.43
N TYR A 119 2.26 -14.66 3.51
CA TYR A 119 1.77 -13.33 3.84
C TYR A 119 0.32 -13.36 4.30
N PHE A 120 -0.58 -14.03 3.57
CA PHE A 120 -2.00 -14.09 3.89
C PHE A 120 -2.29 -14.91 5.15
N LYS A 121 -1.52 -15.96 5.41
CA LYS A 121 -1.57 -16.67 6.69
C LYS A 121 -1.23 -15.74 7.88
N ASN A 122 -0.19 -14.91 7.74
CA ASN A 122 0.17 -13.92 8.76
C ASN A 122 -0.90 -12.83 8.89
N LEU A 123 -1.45 -12.34 7.78
CA LEU A 123 -2.50 -11.32 7.77
C LEU A 123 -3.77 -11.83 8.46
N ALA A 124 -4.17 -13.08 8.22
CA ALA A 124 -5.30 -13.70 8.90
C ALA A 124 -5.11 -13.71 10.43
N ASN A 125 -3.90 -14.02 10.90
CA ASN A 125 -3.58 -13.95 12.32
C ASN A 125 -3.69 -12.52 12.89
N VAL A 126 -3.25 -11.52 12.13
CA VAL A 126 -3.39 -10.10 12.51
C VAL A 126 -4.86 -9.72 12.58
N PHE A 127 -5.66 -10.05 11.56
CA PHE A 127 -7.08 -9.75 11.51
C PHE A 127 -7.88 -10.37 12.66
N ASN A 128 -7.51 -11.57 13.08
CA ASN A 128 -8.15 -12.26 14.20
C ASN A 128 -7.76 -11.67 15.57
N LYS A 129 -6.54 -11.16 15.71
CA LYS A 129 -6.03 -10.67 17.00
C LYS A 129 -6.33 -9.21 17.27
N GLN A 130 -6.41 -8.40 16.23
CA GLN A 130 -6.59 -6.95 16.38
C GLN A 130 -8.09 -6.61 16.38
N GLU A 131 -8.50 -5.77 17.30
CA GLU A 131 -9.88 -5.26 17.35
C GLU A 131 -10.17 -4.40 16.10
N PHE A 132 -9.26 -3.49 15.81
CA PHE A 132 -9.34 -2.63 14.63
C PHE A 132 -8.02 -2.58 13.86
N ILE A 133 -8.12 -2.19 12.61
CA ILE A 133 -7.00 -1.77 11.75
C ILE A 133 -7.42 -0.44 11.13
N HIS A 134 -6.57 0.56 11.28
CA HIS A 134 -6.70 1.83 10.62
C HIS A 134 -5.48 2.05 9.73
N ILE A 135 -5.70 2.15 8.44
CA ILE A 135 -4.66 2.37 7.44
C ILE A 135 -5.04 3.57 6.60
N ARG A 136 -4.09 4.47 6.35
CA ARG A 136 -4.26 5.63 5.49
C ARG A 136 -3.11 5.72 4.51
N PHE A 137 -3.44 6.04 3.28
CA PHE A 137 -2.46 6.35 2.25
C PHE A 137 -2.43 7.85 2.02
N GLY A 138 -1.34 8.46 2.46
CA GLY A 138 -1.09 9.88 2.28
C GLY A 138 -0.39 10.21 0.97
N GLU A 139 0.46 11.24 1.01
CA GLU A 139 1.16 11.76 -0.15
C GLU A 139 1.82 10.66 -1.00
N THR A 140 1.63 10.75 -2.31
CA THR A 140 2.31 9.91 -3.29
C THR A 140 3.61 10.57 -3.73
N ASP A 141 4.72 9.90 -3.47
CA ASP A 141 6.04 10.39 -3.86
C ASP A 141 6.43 10.02 -5.28
N PHE A 142 5.96 8.86 -5.74
CA PHE A 142 6.39 8.29 -7.00
C PHE A 142 5.27 7.52 -7.67
N GLN A 143 5.11 7.78 -8.96
CA GLN A 143 4.17 7.09 -9.82
C GLN A 143 4.82 6.88 -11.19
N ARG A 144 4.81 5.66 -11.68
CA ARG A 144 5.40 5.30 -12.97
C ARG A 144 4.55 4.28 -13.69
N GLN A 145 4.32 4.49 -14.97
CA GLN A 145 3.86 3.43 -15.85
C GLN A 145 5.05 2.54 -16.21
N MET A 146 4.96 1.24 -15.92
CA MET A 146 6.12 0.33 -16.03
C MET A 146 6.61 0.13 -17.47
N SER A 147 5.74 0.39 -18.46
CA SER A 147 6.09 0.36 -19.89
C SER A 147 6.95 1.54 -20.37
N MET A 148 7.10 2.58 -19.55
CA MET A 148 7.79 3.82 -19.91
C MET A 148 9.25 3.84 -19.39
N GLY A 149 9.88 2.69 -19.21
CA GLY A 149 11.28 2.61 -18.83
C GLY A 149 12.20 3.07 -19.97
N ASP A 150 13.39 3.60 -19.61
CA ASP A 150 14.43 4.05 -20.55
C ASP A 150 15.09 2.90 -21.33
N ASP A 151 14.67 1.67 -21.10
CA ASP A 151 15.21 0.48 -21.73
C ASP A 151 14.34 0.06 -22.92
N GLU A 152 14.83 0.35 -24.11
CA GLU A 152 14.16 0.00 -25.38
C GLU A 152 13.98 -1.51 -25.59
N SER A 153 14.63 -2.35 -24.78
CA SER A 153 14.59 -3.81 -24.87
C SER A 153 13.29 -4.43 -24.35
N TYR A 154 12.50 -3.68 -23.56
CA TYR A 154 11.20 -4.17 -23.09
C TYR A 154 10.09 -3.81 -24.08
N ASN A 155 9.37 -4.83 -24.52
CA ASN A 155 8.24 -4.69 -25.45
C ASN A 155 7.17 -3.77 -24.81
N LYS A 156 7.11 -2.52 -25.25
CA LYS A 156 6.23 -1.46 -24.70
C LYS A 156 4.73 -1.87 -24.64
N LYS A 157 4.32 -2.85 -25.43
CA LYS A 157 2.94 -3.39 -25.40
C LYS A 157 2.67 -4.33 -24.24
N GLU A 158 3.70 -5.06 -23.77
CA GLU A 158 3.50 -6.12 -22.75
C GLU A 158 3.21 -5.55 -21.37
N TYR A 159 3.77 -4.38 -21.05
CA TYR A 159 3.62 -3.73 -19.74
C TYR A 159 2.71 -2.49 -19.77
N LYS A 160 2.02 -2.27 -20.88
CA LYS A 160 1.01 -1.24 -20.97
C LYS A 160 -0.06 -1.53 -19.88
N ASP A 161 -0.47 -0.49 -19.17
CA ASP A 161 -1.46 -0.58 -18.10
C ASP A 161 -1.00 -1.30 -16.81
N ILE A 162 0.34 -1.42 -16.62
CA ILE A 162 0.94 -1.77 -15.33
C ILE A 162 1.55 -0.52 -14.71
N TYR A 163 1.20 -0.24 -13.46
CA TYR A 163 1.58 0.99 -12.76
C TYR A 163 2.32 0.69 -11.46
N GLY A 164 3.46 1.37 -11.27
CA GLY A 164 4.16 1.43 -9.98
C GLY A 164 3.71 2.66 -9.21
N VAL A 165 3.22 2.48 -8.00
CA VAL A 165 2.77 3.56 -7.13
C VAL A 165 3.45 3.44 -5.78
N ARG A 166 4.06 4.53 -5.29
CA ARG A 166 4.57 4.62 -3.94
C ARG A 166 3.72 5.61 -3.15
N LEU A 167 3.20 5.13 -2.03
CA LEU A 167 2.31 5.86 -1.13
C LEU A 167 2.98 5.96 0.24
N PHE A 168 2.84 7.08 0.90
CA PHE A 168 3.08 7.14 2.34
C PHE A 168 1.95 6.41 3.05
N GLN A 169 2.28 5.45 3.90
CA GLN A 169 1.34 4.64 4.65
C GLN A 169 1.44 4.95 6.13
N GLU A 170 0.34 5.30 6.75
CA GLU A 170 0.15 5.26 8.20
C GLU A 170 -0.65 4.00 8.54
N TYR A 171 -0.17 3.22 9.51
CA TYR A 171 -0.84 2.01 9.98
C TYR A 171 -0.98 2.02 11.50
N LYS A 172 -2.18 1.72 11.99
CA LYS A 172 -2.48 1.58 13.42
C LYS A 172 -3.35 0.37 13.67
N SER A 173 -3.02 -0.43 14.69
CA SER A 173 -3.84 -1.57 15.11
C SER A 173 -3.62 -1.86 16.59
N GLY A 174 -4.65 -1.70 17.41
CA GLY A 174 -4.53 -1.83 18.86
C GLY A 174 -3.44 -0.89 19.41
N THR A 175 -2.39 -1.44 20.03
CA THR A 175 -1.25 -0.67 20.57
C THR A 175 -0.09 -0.50 19.58
N TYR A 176 -0.18 -1.09 18.39
CA TYR A 176 0.85 -1.01 17.37
C TYR A 176 0.56 0.12 16.37
N SER A 177 1.59 0.89 16.04
CA SER A 177 1.54 1.84 14.96
C SER A 177 2.88 1.89 14.24
N ASP A 178 2.83 2.05 12.93
CA ASP A 178 3.98 2.37 12.09
C ASP A 178 3.59 3.35 10.98
N GLU A 179 4.59 3.95 10.40
CA GLU A 179 4.49 4.78 9.21
C GLU A 179 5.69 4.51 8.30
N GLY A 180 5.48 4.64 7.02
CA GLY A 180 6.52 4.37 6.02
C GLY A 180 5.98 4.47 4.61
N TYR A 181 6.71 3.90 3.66
CA TYR A 181 6.40 3.97 2.25
C TYR A 181 6.01 2.60 1.71
N LEU A 182 4.82 2.53 1.13
CA LEU A 182 4.30 1.35 0.45
C LEU A 182 4.48 1.52 -1.05
N PHE A 183 5.21 0.60 -1.67
CA PHE A 183 5.25 0.45 -3.12
C PHE A 183 4.32 -0.66 -3.56
N LEU A 184 3.47 -0.37 -4.55
CA LEU A 184 2.62 -1.33 -5.22
C LEU A 184 2.90 -1.33 -6.72
N MET A 185 3.02 -2.51 -7.32
CA MET A 185 2.96 -2.71 -8.76
C MET A 185 1.60 -3.31 -9.09
N VAL A 186 0.75 -2.51 -9.74
CA VAL A 186 -0.65 -2.83 -10.02
C VAL A 186 -0.85 -3.01 -11.51
N ASP A 187 -1.42 -4.13 -11.90
CA ASP A 187 -1.78 -4.50 -13.27
C ASP A 187 -3.28 -4.23 -13.51
N LEU A 188 -3.59 -3.29 -14.40
CA LEU A 188 -4.95 -2.89 -14.77
C LEU A 188 -5.44 -3.55 -16.07
N ARG A 189 -4.73 -4.55 -16.61
CA ARG A 189 -5.11 -5.21 -17.87
C ARG A 189 -6.31 -6.15 -17.74
N LYS A 190 -6.67 -6.50 -16.52
CA LYS A 190 -7.84 -7.33 -16.19
C LYS A 190 -8.96 -6.46 -15.65
N GLU A 191 -10.18 -7.00 -15.64
CA GLU A 191 -11.34 -6.32 -15.06
C GLU A 191 -11.12 -5.95 -13.58
N MET A 192 -10.54 -6.88 -12.81
CA MET A 192 -10.09 -6.63 -11.45
C MET A 192 -8.59 -6.39 -11.44
N PRO A 193 -8.13 -5.23 -10.93
CA PRO A 193 -6.70 -4.94 -10.80
C PRO A 193 -5.97 -5.97 -9.93
N ILE A 194 -4.73 -6.31 -10.31
CA ILE A 194 -3.91 -7.32 -9.63
C ILE A 194 -2.60 -6.70 -9.14
N ILE A 195 -2.23 -6.99 -7.89
CA ILE A 195 -0.95 -6.61 -7.30
C ILE A 195 0.09 -7.70 -7.58
N HIS A 196 1.17 -7.35 -8.29
CA HIS A 196 2.32 -8.23 -8.51
C HIS A 196 3.45 -7.99 -7.52
N VAL A 197 3.58 -6.76 -7.01
CA VAL A 197 4.58 -6.42 -6.01
C VAL A 197 3.94 -5.56 -4.94
N ARG A 198 4.21 -5.92 -3.68
CA ARG A 198 3.94 -5.10 -2.50
C ARG A 198 5.22 -5.03 -1.68
N ALA A 199 5.80 -3.85 -1.57
CA ALA A 199 6.99 -3.65 -0.74
C ALA A 199 6.78 -2.47 0.20
N TRP A 200 6.98 -2.69 1.49
CA TRP A 200 6.96 -1.63 2.51
C TRP A 200 8.36 -1.37 3.04
N GLN A 201 8.65 -0.11 3.31
CA GLN A 201 9.92 0.34 3.87
C GLN A 201 9.71 1.59 4.74
N PRO A 202 10.53 1.80 5.77
CA PRO A 202 10.36 2.92 6.70
C PRO A 202 10.81 4.25 6.11
N ASP A 203 11.85 4.24 5.29
CA ASP A 203 12.50 5.44 4.78
C ASP A 203 12.13 5.71 3.32
N LYS A 204 12.14 6.99 2.97
CA LYS A 204 11.95 7.44 1.60
C LYS A 204 13.17 7.05 0.74
N ILE A 205 12.99 6.08 -0.16
CA ILE A 205 14.04 5.73 -1.13
C ILE A 205 14.05 6.78 -2.25
N GLY A 206 15.25 7.13 -2.72
CA GLY A 206 15.42 7.98 -3.89
C GLY A 206 14.76 7.40 -5.14
N ILE A 207 14.45 8.25 -6.12
CA ILE A 207 13.79 7.83 -7.37
C ILE A 207 14.61 6.78 -8.14
N ASN A 208 15.94 6.77 -7.97
CA ASN A 208 16.86 5.83 -8.61
C ASN A 208 16.87 4.45 -7.93
N ASP A 209 16.41 4.36 -6.69
CA ASP A 209 16.36 3.13 -5.90
C ASP A 209 14.99 2.45 -5.96
N VAL A 210 14.05 3.02 -6.71
CA VAL A 210 12.74 2.42 -6.92
C VAL A 210 12.91 1.11 -7.68
N MET A 211 12.32 0.04 -7.16
CA MET A 211 12.32 -1.27 -7.79
C MET A 211 11.99 -1.17 -9.27
N SER A 212 12.94 -1.52 -10.12
CA SER A 212 12.69 -1.79 -11.53
C SER A 212 12.37 -3.26 -11.70
N LEU A 213 11.66 -3.64 -12.76
CA LEU A 213 11.41 -5.05 -13.09
C LEU A 213 12.73 -5.85 -13.22
N LYS A 214 13.86 -5.19 -13.52
CA LYS A 214 15.19 -5.80 -13.52
C LYS A 214 15.65 -6.29 -12.14
N ASN A 215 15.19 -5.64 -11.06
CA ASN A 215 15.57 -5.98 -9.69
C ASN A 215 14.64 -7.03 -9.06
N LEU A 216 13.62 -7.47 -9.81
CA LEU A 216 12.63 -8.45 -9.35
C LEU A 216 12.91 -9.88 -9.87
N ARG A 217 13.98 -10.08 -10.64
CA ARG A 217 14.43 -11.39 -11.12
C ARG A 217 15.35 -12.09 -10.14
#